data_905ed17d89823d2174a822a2d5b97415
#
_entry.id   905ed17d89823d2174a822a2d5b97415
#
_cell.length_a   1.000
_cell.length_b   1.000
_cell.length_c   1.000
_cell.angle_alpha   90.00
_cell.angle_beta   90.00
_cell.angle_gamma   90.00
#
_symmetry.space_group_name_H-M   'P 1'
#
loop_
_entity.id
_entity.type
_entity.pdbx_description
1 polymer ?
#
loop_
_entity_poly.entity_id
_entity_poly.type
_entity_poly.pdbx_seq_one_letter_code
_entity_poly.pdbx_strand_id
1 'polypeptide(L)'
;DAIEAAGATPVRIEGSRQDVTDACISDAVGGDAWYASHAWNPAFYAGTSTFALELAAQRDWTVPDAVVVPLGHGTLFLGAYRGFRALRDAGWTDSMPRLYGVQATGVAPIVETLHEPADAGTNDVADGIQIRQPARRDQVLDAIEATDGDAIACDADATAAILAELHERGFYV
;
A
#
# COMPACT_ATOMS: atom_id res chain seq x y z
N ASP A 1 17.58 -4.58 -21.31
CA ASP A 1 17.42 -4.18 -19.92
C ASP A 1 17.21 -5.39 -19.00
N ALA A 2 16.92 -5.20 -17.69
CA ALA A 2 16.78 -6.30 -16.75
C ALA A 2 15.55 -7.20 -17.07
N ILE A 3 14.49 -6.64 -17.63
CA ILE A 3 13.28 -7.37 -18.03
C ILE A 3 13.61 -8.32 -19.19
N GLU A 4 14.30 -7.83 -20.21
CA GLU A 4 14.73 -8.64 -21.35
C GLU A 4 15.75 -9.72 -20.94
N ALA A 5 16.67 -9.35 -20.03
CA ALA A 5 17.66 -10.29 -19.50
C ALA A 5 17.00 -11.43 -18.71
N ALA A 6 15.83 -11.20 -18.13
CA ALA A 6 15.00 -12.23 -17.48
C ALA A 6 14.13 -13.04 -18.46
N GLY A 7 14.23 -12.79 -19.77
CA GLY A 7 13.50 -13.50 -20.82
C GLY A 7 12.06 -12.99 -21.06
N ALA A 8 11.67 -11.86 -20.48
CA ALA A 8 10.38 -11.24 -20.72
C ALA A 8 10.44 -10.21 -21.86
N THR A 9 9.32 -9.97 -22.52
CA THR A 9 9.21 -8.97 -23.60
C THR A 9 8.62 -7.69 -23.02
N PRO A 10 9.39 -6.57 -22.95
CA PRO A 10 8.86 -5.30 -22.51
C PRO A 10 7.98 -4.68 -23.60
N VAL A 11 6.79 -4.24 -23.23
CA VAL A 11 5.89 -3.46 -24.07
C VAL A 11 5.85 -2.03 -23.53
N ARG A 12 6.28 -1.06 -24.33
CA ARG A 12 6.26 0.36 -23.95
C ARG A 12 4.93 0.98 -24.32
N ILE A 13 4.30 1.60 -23.35
CA ILE A 13 3.08 2.39 -23.52
C ILE A 13 3.45 3.85 -23.26
N GLU A 14 3.13 4.74 -24.19
CA GLU A 14 3.29 6.19 -24.01
C GLU A 14 2.13 6.72 -23.17
N GLY A 15 2.44 7.60 -22.20
CA GLY A 15 1.45 8.23 -21.36
C GLY A 15 1.75 8.08 -19.86
N SER A 16 0.71 8.14 -19.07
CA SER A 16 0.77 8.05 -17.62
C SER A 16 0.84 6.58 -17.14
N ARG A 17 1.11 6.40 -15.85
CA ARG A 17 1.00 5.08 -15.20
C ARG A 17 -0.41 4.47 -15.34
N GLN A 18 -1.46 5.30 -15.41
CA GLN A 18 -2.83 4.84 -15.63
C GLN A 18 -3.01 4.27 -17.05
N ASP A 19 -2.44 4.93 -18.07
CA ASP A 19 -2.50 4.44 -19.46
C ASP A 19 -1.84 3.07 -19.60
N VAL A 20 -0.73 2.83 -18.90
CA VAL A 20 -0.09 1.50 -18.84
C VAL A 20 -1.02 0.46 -18.20
N THR A 21 -1.68 0.82 -17.10
CA THR A 21 -2.63 -0.07 -16.41
C THR A 21 -3.80 -0.43 -17.31
N ASP A 22 -4.39 0.54 -17.99
CA ASP A 22 -5.53 0.37 -18.86
C ASP A 22 -5.18 -0.49 -20.08
N ALA A 23 -4.00 -0.29 -20.65
CA ALA A 23 -3.48 -1.13 -21.74
C ALA A 23 -3.28 -2.58 -21.28
N CYS A 24 -2.70 -2.82 -20.10
CA CYS A 24 -2.53 -4.16 -19.54
C CYS A 24 -3.87 -4.85 -19.30
N ILE A 25 -4.87 -4.14 -18.76
CA ILE A 25 -6.20 -4.69 -18.52
C ILE A 25 -6.87 -5.04 -19.86
N SER A 26 -6.79 -4.14 -20.84
CA SER A 26 -7.36 -4.36 -22.17
C SER A 26 -6.77 -5.60 -22.86
N ASP A 27 -5.45 -5.76 -22.79
CA ASP A 27 -4.75 -6.90 -23.37
C ASP A 27 -5.13 -8.21 -22.67
N ALA A 28 -5.20 -8.21 -21.33
CA ALA A 28 -5.57 -9.38 -20.55
C ALA A 28 -7.03 -9.81 -20.76
N VAL A 29 -7.96 -8.86 -20.91
CA VAL A 29 -9.39 -9.15 -21.18
C VAL A 29 -9.59 -9.67 -22.61
N GLY A 30 -8.81 -9.18 -23.58
CA GLY A 30 -8.93 -9.53 -25.00
C GLY A 30 -8.08 -10.75 -25.42
N GLY A 31 -7.17 -11.23 -24.58
CA GLY A 31 -6.18 -12.25 -24.89
C GLY A 31 -6.18 -13.45 -23.93
N ASP A 32 -5.19 -14.32 -24.10
CA ASP A 32 -4.95 -15.49 -23.25
C ASP A 32 -3.97 -15.16 -22.07
N ALA A 33 -3.53 -13.91 -21.93
CA ALA A 33 -2.57 -13.51 -20.90
C ALA A 33 -3.26 -13.34 -19.54
N TRP A 34 -2.65 -13.91 -18.51
CA TRP A 34 -3.10 -13.67 -17.14
C TRP A 34 -2.59 -12.34 -16.61
N TYR A 35 -3.50 -11.49 -16.14
CA TYR A 35 -3.15 -10.21 -15.55
C TYR A 35 -2.61 -10.38 -14.12
N ALA A 36 -1.30 -10.42 -13.99
CA ALA A 36 -0.59 -10.61 -12.71
C ALA A 36 -0.54 -9.31 -11.88
N SER A 37 -1.68 -8.66 -11.68
CA SER A 37 -1.75 -7.44 -10.89
C SER A 37 -1.77 -7.70 -9.39
N HIS A 38 -0.87 -7.06 -8.66
CA HIS A 38 -0.87 -7.07 -7.19
C HIS A 38 -2.08 -6.37 -6.58
N ALA A 39 -2.70 -5.42 -7.28
CA ALA A 39 -3.86 -4.68 -6.80
C ALA A 39 -5.19 -5.43 -6.98
N TRP A 40 -5.30 -6.26 -8.03
CA TRP A 40 -6.54 -6.96 -8.39
C TRP A 40 -6.57 -8.43 -7.99
N ASN A 41 -5.41 -9.09 -7.99
CA ASN A 41 -5.34 -10.53 -7.70
C ASN A 41 -5.60 -10.81 -6.20
N PRO A 42 -6.69 -11.54 -5.86
CA PRO A 42 -7.02 -11.82 -4.46
C PRO A 42 -5.95 -12.62 -3.71
N ALA A 43 -5.19 -13.47 -4.40
CA ALA A 43 -4.11 -14.26 -3.80
C ALA A 43 -2.97 -13.38 -3.27
N PHE A 44 -2.77 -12.19 -3.84
CA PHE A 44 -1.75 -11.25 -3.38
C PHE A 44 -1.99 -10.81 -1.93
N TYR A 45 -3.26 -10.64 -1.55
CA TYR A 45 -3.64 -10.24 -0.19
C TYR A 45 -3.43 -11.37 0.84
N ALA A 46 -3.50 -12.62 0.42
CA ALA A 46 -3.11 -13.74 1.27
C ALA A 46 -1.60 -13.70 1.56
N GLY A 47 -0.78 -13.38 0.56
CA GLY A 47 0.66 -13.16 0.73
C GLY A 47 0.96 -11.98 1.66
N THR A 48 0.39 -10.80 1.40
CA THR A 48 0.66 -9.61 2.23
C THR A 48 0.09 -9.68 3.65
N SER A 49 -0.87 -10.58 3.92
CA SER A 49 -1.36 -10.83 5.29
C SER A 49 -0.32 -11.48 6.20
N THR A 50 0.72 -12.12 5.64
CA THR A 50 1.83 -12.70 6.43
C THR A 50 2.58 -11.63 7.23
N PHE A 51 2.57 -10.37 6.79
CA PHE A 51 3.10 -9.24 7.56
C PHE A 51 2.53 -9.19 8.99
N ALA A 52 1.21 -9.32 9.13
CA ALA A 52 0.56 -9.31 10.44
C ALA A 52 0.90 -10.56 11.26
N LEU A 53 1.00 -11.72 10.60
CA LEU A 53 1.35 -12.98 11.25
C LEU A 53 2.78 -12.94 11.79
N GLU A 54 3.73 -12.46 10.98
CA GLU A 54 5.12 -12.33 11.37
C GLU A 54 5.29 -11.30 12.48
N LEU A 55 4.60 -10.15 12.38
CA LEU A 55 4.67 -9.12 13.41
C LEU A 55 4.15 -9.65 14.76
N ALA A 56 3.01 -10.34 14.78
CA ALA A 56 2.47 -10.93 16.00
C ALA A 56 3.39 -12.02 16.57
N ALA A 57 3.90 -12.91 15.72
CA ALA A 57 4.82 -13.98 16.13
C ALA A 57 6.13 -13.43 16.72
N GLN A 58 6.71 -12.37 16.13
CA GLN A 58 7.92 -11.72 16.62
C GLN A 58 7.68 -10.93 17.92
N ARG A 59 6.44 -10.71 18.31
CA ARG A 59 6.01 -10.01 19.53
C ARG A 59 5.34 -10.96 20.53
N ASP A 60 5.68 -12.23 20.52
CA ASP A 60 5.10 -13.24 21.40
C ASP A 60 3.56 -13.26 21.36
N TRP A 61 3.00 -13.17 20.16
CA TRP A 61 1.55 -13.16 19.87
C TRP A 61 0.79 -11.97 20.47
N THR A 62 1.50 -10.86 20.69
CA THR A 62 0.87 -9.57 21.01
C THR A 62 0.86 -8.67 19.79
N VAL A 63 -0.10 -7.76 19.72
CA VAL A 63 -0.16 -6.75 18.66
C VAL A 63 0.20 -5.37 19.22
N PRO A 64 0.80 -4.47 18.40
CA PRO A 64 1.03 -3.10 18.83
C PRO A 64 -0.30 -2.33 18.89
N ASP A 65 -0.30 -1.17 19.56
CA ASP A 65 -1.48 -0.28 19.61
C ASP A 65 -1.84 0.28 18.22
N ALA A 66 -0.83 0.49 17.39
CA ALA A 66 -0.98 1.03 16.05
C ALA A 66 0.06 0.48 15.09
N VAL A 67 -0.30 0.39 13.81
CA VAL A 67 0.59 0.07 12.69
C VAL A 67 0.45 1.15 11.63
N VAL A 68 1.58 1.69 11.20
CA VAL A 68 1.66 2.72 10.14
C VAL A 68 2.29 2.10 8.91
N VAL A 69 1.64 2.23 7.76
CA VAL A 69 2.13 1.66 6.49
C VAL A 69 1.99 2.65 5.32
N PRO A 70 2.88 2.59 4.32
CA PRO A 70 2.71 3.36 3.10
C PRO A 70 1.45 2.91 2.35
N LEU A 71 0.70 3.87 1.81
CA LEU A 71 -0.62 3.64 1.22
C LEU A 71 -0.69 4.13 -0.24
N GLY A 72 -0.36 3.24 -1.18
CA GLY A 72 -0.63 3.43 -2.61
C GLY A 72 -1.96 2.76 -3.01
N HIS A 73 -1.90 1.60 -3.64
CA HIS A 73 -3.09 0.77 -3.93
C HIS A 73 -3.76 0.14 -2.70
N GLY A 74 -3.13 0.18 -1.55
CA GLY A 74 -3.63 -0.41 -0.31
C GLY A 74 -3.33 -1.91 -0.15
N THR A 75 -2.45 -2.49 -0.95
CA THR A 75 -2.18 -3.93 -0.93
C THR A 75 -1.61 -4.39 0.42
N LEU A 76 -0.60 -3.68 0.95
CA LEU A 76 -0.05 -3.97 2.27
C LEU A 76 -1.04 -3.65 3.38
N PHE A 77 -1.73 -2.50 3.30
CA PHE A 77 -2.72 -2.07 4.28
C PHE A 77 -3.84 -3.10 4.46
N LEU A 78 -4.43 -3.55 3.35
CA LEU A 78 -5.48 -4.58 3.35
C LEU A 78 -4.94 -5.95 3.76
N GLY A 79 -3.69 -6.29 3.42
CA GLY A 79 -3.04 -7.49 3.89
C GLY A 79 -2.88 -7.48 5.41
N ALA A 80 -2.35 -6.39 5.98
CA ALA A 80 -2.23 -6.21 7.42
C ALA A 80 -3.60 -6.32 8.12
N TYR A 81 -4.62 -5.59 7.63
CA TYR A 81 -5.98 -5.67 8.15
C TYR A 81 -6.51 -7.09 8.19
N ARG A 82 -6.41 -7.82 7.08
CA ARG A 82 -6.90 -9.21 6.97
C ARG A 82 -6.14 -10.15 7.89
N GLY A 83 -4.82 -10.00 7.97
CA GLY A 83 -3.99 -10.83 8.83
C GLY A 83 -4.27 -10.62 10.32
N PHE A 84 -4.33 -9.37 10.79
CA PHE A 84 -4.67 -9.09 12.18
C PHE A 84 -6.10 -9.52 12.53
N ARG A 85 -7.05 -9.30 11.62
CA ARG A 85 -8.41 -9.79 11.81
C ARG A 85 -8.45 -11.31 11.94
N ALA A 86 -7.74 -12.03 11.08
CA ALA A 86 -7.69 -13.50 11.15
C ALA A 86 -7.07 -14.00 12.46
N LEU A 87 -6.02 -13.35 12.96
CA LEU A 87 -5.41 -13.68 14.26
C LEU A 87 -6.40 -13.46 15.42
N ARG A 88 -7.08 -12.34 15.45
CA ARG A 88 -8.10 -12.04 16.47
C ARG A 88 -9.27 -13.03 16.40
N ASP A 89 -9.80 -13.25 15.20
CA ASP A 89 -10.97 -14.11 15.00
C ASP A 89 -10.64 -15.60 15.32
N ALA A 90 -9.38 -16.00 15.18
CA ALA A 90 -8.88 -17.31 15.60
C ALA A 90 -8.46 -17.38 17.08
N GLY A 91 -8.54 -16.29 17.84
CA GLY A 91 -8.21 -16.23 19.27
C GLY A 91 -6.71 -16.28 19.57
N TRP A 92 -5.85 -15.94 18.58
CA TRP A 92 -4.40 -15.85 18.76
C TRP A 92 -3.97 -14.52 19.38
N THR A 93 -4.76 -13.47 19.16
CA THR A 93 -4.56 -12.15 19.75
C THR A 93 -5.89 -11.64 20.33
N ASP A 94 -5.84 -10.86 21.41
CA ASP A 94 -7.04 -10.33 22.08
C ASP A 94 -7.62 -9.10 21.35
N SER A 95 -6.83 -8.43 20.51
CA SER A 95 -7.20 -7.18 19.87
C SER A 95 -6.60 -7.07 18.47
N MET A 96 -6.96 -5.99 17.79
CA MET A 96 -6.34 -5.55 16.53
C MET A 96 -5.66 -4.19 16.73
N PRO A 97 -4.55 -3.91 16.03
CA PRO A 97 -3.96 -2.58 16.02
C PRO A 97 -4.84 -1.59 15.25
N ARG A 98 -4.78 -0.32 15.60
CA ARG A 98 -5.24 0.76 14.72
C ARG A 98 -4.34 0.83 13.49
N LEU A 99 -4.92 0.95 12.30
CA LEU A 99 -4.16 1.00 11.07
C LEU A 99 -4.11 2.45 10.51
N TYR A 100 -2.91 2.94 10.31
CA TYR A 100 -2.66 4.25 9.73
C TYR A 100 -2.01 4.12 8.36
N GLY A 101 -2.61 4.78 7.36
CA GLY A 101 -2.05 4.85 6.01
C GLY A 101 -1.31 6.17 5.76
N VAL A 102 -0.12 6.13 5.16
CA VAL A 102 0.60 7.33 4.76
C VAL A 102 0.57 7.46 3.25
N GLN A 103 0.07 8.59 2.75
CA GLN A 103 0.05 8.94 1.32
C GLN A 103 1.00 10.09 1.02
N ALA A 104 1.37 10.23 -0.24
CA ALA A 104 2.17 11.35 -0.72
C ALA A 104 1.28 12.58 -0.92
N THR A 105 1.66 13.70 -0.36
CA THR A 105 1.01 15.00 -0.61
C THR A 105 0.90 15.28 -2.12
N GLY A 106 -0.24 15.82 -2.54
CA GLY A 106 -0.58 16.05 -3.96
C GLY A 106 -1.16 14.83 -4.68
N VAL A 107 -1.06 13.61 -4.09
CA VAL A 107 -1.71 12.39 -4.57
C VAL A 107 -2.18 11.57 -3.35
N ALA A 108 -3.19 12.06 -2.66
CA ALA A 108 -3.65 11.49 -1.39
C ALA A 108 -5.18 11.22 -1.35
N PRO A 109 -5.74 10.43 -2.30
CA PRO A 109 -7.19 10.29 -2.47
C PRO A 109 -7.92 9.66 -1.27
N ILE A 110 -7.24 8.91 -0.41
CA ILE A 110 -7.82 8.37 0.82
C ILE A 110 -7.89 9.48 1.87
N VAL A 111 -6.80 10.23 2.06
CA VAL A 111 -6.75 11.38 2.98
C VAL A 111 -7.81 12.42 2.61
N GLU A 112 -7.91 12.77 1.32
CA GLU A 112 -8.89 13.72 0.78
C GLU A 112 -10.35 13.28 0.98
N THR A 113 -10.57 12.00 1.24
CA THR A 113 -11.91 11.47 1.56
C THR A 113 -12.24 11.58 3.04
N LEU A 114 -11.25 11.38 3.89
CA LEU A 114 -11.41 11.37 5.35
C LEU A 114 -11.31 12.78 5.94
N HIS A 115 -10.55 13.66 5.30
CA HIS A 115 -10.22 15.00 5.79
C HIS A 115 -10.43 16.05 4.70
N GLU A 116 -10.59 17.30 5.11
CA GLU A 116 -10.54 18.38 4.16
C GLU A 116 -9.16 18.44 3.49
N PRO A 117 -9.10 18.73 2.18
CA PRO A 117 -7.84 18.84 1.47
C PRO A 117 -6.95 19.89 2.14
N ALA A 118 -5.78 19.49 2.63
CA ALA A 118 -4.79 20.46 3.06
C ALA A 118 -4.17 21.11 1.82
N ASP A 119 -3.88 22.42 1.89
CA ASP A 119 -3.06 23.11 0.89
C ASP A 119 -1.68 22.48 0.90
N ALA A 120 -1.46 21.58 -0.03
CA ALA A 120 -0.34 20.70 0.10
C ALA A 120 0.44 20.69 -1.20
N GLY A 121 1.72 20.91 -1.09
CA GLY A 121 2.70 20.77 -2.15
C GLY A 121 2.65 19.42 -2.88
N THR A 122 3.73 19.04 -3.50
CA THR A 122 3.92 17.71 -4.10
C THR A 122 4.89 16.89 -3.26
N ASN A 123 4.86 15.57 -3.41
CA ASN A 123 5.85 14.69 -2.81
C ASN A 123 6.38 13.73 -3.86
N ASP A 124 7.37 14.16 -4.63
CA ASP A 124 8.00 13.35 -5.67
C ASP A 124 9.05 12.36 -5.12
N VAL A 125 9.40 12.47 -3.83
CA VAL A 125 10.32 11.54 -3.16
C VAL A 125 9.65 10.17 -2.97
N ALA A 126 8.35 10.16 -2.65
CA ALA A 126 7.56 8.96 -2.43
C ALA A 126 6.77 8.54 -3.69
N ASP A 127 7.43 8.44 -4.85
CA ASP A 127 6.80 8.17 -6.14
C ASP A 127 6.05 6.83 -6.19
N GLY A 128 6.53 5.83 -5.47
CA GLY A 128 5.95 4.48 -5.42
C GLY A 128 4.52 4.42 -4.87
N ILE A 129 4.12 5.39 -4.06
CA ILE A 129 2.77 5.46 -3.48
C ILE A 129 1.87 6.52 -4.12
N GLN A 130 2.31 7.20 -5.18
CA GLN A 130 1.51 8.19 -5.91
C GLN A 130 0.45 7.52 -6.79
N ILE A 131 -0.59 7.00 -6.18
CA ILE A 131 -1.68 6.31 -6.85
C ILE A 131 -2.96 7.15 -6.77
N ARG A 132 -3.36 7.77 -7.88
CA ARG A 132 -4.55 8.63 -7.96
C ARG A 132 -5.86 7.86 -7.83
N GLN A 133 -5.90 6.63 -8.35
CA GLN A 133 -7.09 5.78 -8.36
C GLN A 133 -6.75 4.40 -7.74
N PRO A 134 -6.73 4.29 -6.40
CA PRO A 134 -6.49 3.02 -5.73
C PRO A 134 -7.59 2.02 -6.08
N ALA A 135 -7.21 0.88 -6.65
CA ALA A 135 -8.15 -0.15 -7.11
C ALA A 135 -9.09 -0.70 -6.01
N ARG A 136 -8.68 -0.58 -4.76
CA ARG A 136 -9.41 -1.10 -3.58
C ARG A 136 -9.78 0.00 -2.58
N ARG A 137 -10.00 1.22 -3.09
CA ARG A 137 -10.24 2.41 -2.27
C ARG A 137 -11.28 2.17 -1.17
N ASP A 138 -12.45 1.67 -1.51
CA ASP A 138 -13.55 1.48 -0.56
C ASP A 138 -13.19 0.45 0.52
N GLN A 139 -12.53 -0.64 0.15
CA GLN A 139 -12.04 -1.62 1.13
C GLN A 139 -10.99 -1.06 2.08
N VAL A 140 -10.18 -0.11 1.64
CA VAL A 140 -9.20 0.59 2.49
C VAL A 140 -9.94 1.49 3.48
N LEU A 141 -10.93 2.25 3.04
CA LEU A 141 -11.75 3.10 3.91
C LEU A 141 -12.50 2.27 4.96
N ASP A 142 -13.13 1.15 4.55
CA ASP A 142 -13.79 0.20 5.47
C ASP A 142 -12.80 -0.35 6.52
N ALA A 143 -11.55 -0.63 6.13
CA ALA A 143 -10.54 -1.15 7.04
C ALA A 143 -10.01 -0.08 8.00
N ILE A 144 -9.90 1.17 7.57
CA ILE A 144 -9.59 2.33 8.44
C ILE A 144 -10.67 2.48 9.50
N GLU A 145 -11.95 2.54 9.10
CA GLU A 145 -13.09 2.64 10.03
C GLU A 145 -13.13 1.46 11.00
N ALA A 146 -12.99 0.24 10.51
CA ALA A 146 -13.06 -0.98 11.32
C ALA A 146 -11.92 -1.12 12.35
N THR A 147 -10.83 -0.36 12.21
CA THR A 147 -9.68 -0.38 13.12
C THR A 147 -9.53 0.88 13.95
N ASP A 148 -10.48 1.82 13.87
CA ASP A 148 -10.37 3.16 14.49
C ASP A 148 -9.02 3.83 14.10
N GLY A 149 -8.66 3.64 12.84
CA GLY A 149 -7.42 4.15 12.23
C GLY A 149 -7.63 5.45 11.50
N ASP A 150 -6.64 5.82 10.66
CA ASP A 150 -6.70 7.04 9.87
C ASP A 150 -5.75 6.97 8.66
N ALA A 151 -5.76 8.03 7.84
CA ALA A 151 -4.76 8.25 6.80
C ALA A 151 -4.21 9.66 6.88
N ILE A 152 -2.90 9.81 6.66
CA ILE A 152 -2.20 11.10 6.68
C ILE A 152 -1.42 11.32 5.38
N ALA A 153 -1.26 12.57 4.98
CA ALA A 153 -0.39 12.94 3.86
C ALA A 153 0.96 13.44 4.40
N CYS A 154 2.04 13.04 3.72
CA CYS A 154 3.40 13.46 4.04
C CYS A 154 3.99 14.21 2.85
N ASP A 155 4.61 15.37 3.09
CA ASP A 155 5.25 16.18 2.05
C ASP A 155 6.66 15.70 1.70
N ALA A 156 7.23 16.27 0.62
CA ALA A 156 8.55 15.88 0.12
C ALA A 156 9.67 16.20 1.12
N ASP A 157 9.59 17.34 1.80
CA ASP A 157 10.64 17.78 2.72
C ASP A 157 10.72 16.88 3.94
N ALA A 158 9.56 16.57 4.54
CA ALA A 158 9.48 15.63 5.65
C ALA A 158 9.94 14.22 5.25
N THR A 159 9.55 13.76 4.06
CA THR A 159 9.97 12.45 3.54
C THR A 159 11.48 12.39 3.33
N ALA A 160 12.07 13.42 2.71
CA ALA A 160 13.51 13.49 2.47
C ALA A 160 14.32 13.58 3.79
N ALA A 161 13.82 14.36 4.76
CA ALA A 161 14.48 14.50 6.06
C ALA A 161 14.51 13.16 6.83
N ILE A 162 13.39 12.44 6.86
CA ILE A 162 13.31 11.12 7.52
C ILE A 162 14.16 10.07 6.78
N LEU A 163 14.18 10.11 5.44
CA LEU A 163 15.04 9.22 4.65
C LEU A 163 16.53 9.43 5.00
N ALA A 164 16.97 10.69 5.09
CA ALA A 164 18.34 11.01 5.50
C ALA A 164 18.66 10.51 6.92
N GLU A 165 17.74 10.72 7.88
CA GLU A 165 17.89 10.23 9.25
C GLU A 165 17.96 8.70 9.32
N LEU A 166 17.15 7.98 8.56
CA LEU A 166 17.18 6.52 8.48
C LEU A 166 18.52 6.02 7.92
N HIS A 167 19.04 6.66 6.86
CA HIS A 167 20.34 6.32 6.29
C HIS A 167 21.48 6.54 7.31
N GLU A 168 21.47 7.63 8.08
CA GLU A 168 22.44 7.89 9.14
C GLU A 168 22.40 6.81 10.25
N ARG A 169 21.23 6.24 10.51
CA ARG A 169 21.02 5.13 11.44
C ARG A 169 21.34 3.76 10.84
N GLY A 170 21.70 3.68 9.56
CA GLY A 170 22.05 2.44 8.86
C GLY A 170 20.86 1.67 8.29
N PHE A 171 19.68 2.29 8.21
CA PHE A 171 18.52 1.73 7.52
C PHE A 171 18.47 2.25 6.08
N TYR A 172 18.56 1.34 5.13
CA TYR A 172 18.45 1.64 3.69
C TYR A 172 17.08 1.20 3.19
N VAL A 173 16.23 2.16 2.86
CA VAL A 173 14.84 2.01 2.40
C VAL A 173 14.63 2.74 1.10
#